data_0db7cb3140c11da0c0cfcf1ffab8aa07
#
_entry.id   0db7cb3140c11da0c0cfcf1ffab8aa07
#
_cell.length_a   1.000
_cell.length_b   1.000
_cell.length_c   1.000
_cell.angle_alpha   90.00
_cell.angle_beta   90.00
_cell.angle_gamma   90.00
#
_symmetry.space_group_name_H-M   'P 1'
#
loop_
_entity.id
_entity.type
_entity.pdbx_description
1 polymer ?
#
loop_
_entity_poly.entity_id
_entity_poly.type
_entity_poly.pdbx_seq_one_letter_code
_entity_poly.pdbx_strand_id
1 'polypeptide(L)'
;MLRAAVKEGSEMGLKAKEYMDAGKLVLSPTRTYAPVIHRVLEKYRDRIHGMIHCSGGAQTKILHFVEDLHVVKDNMFEVPPLFKLIQEQSNTNWKEMYQVFNCGHRMELYVNPSVAEKIIAISKSFNV
;
A
#
# COMPACT_ATOMS: atom_id res chain seq x y z
N MET A 1 -2.18 -9.65 26.38
CA MET A 1 -1.05 -8.97 25.71
C MET A 1 -0.75 -9.73 24.42
N LEU A 2 -1.17 -9.19 23.28
CA LEU A 2 -0.98 -9.81 21.97
C LEU A 2 0.48 -9.64 21.52
N ARG A 3 1.21 -10.73 21.37
CA ARG A 3 2.54 -10.73 20.78
C ARG A 3 2.44 -11.25 19.35
N ALA A 4 2.62 -10.39 18.37
CA ALA A 4 2.76 -10.82 16.98
C ALA A 4 4.22 -11.17 16.70
N ALA A 5 4.48 -12.41 16.29
CA ALA A 5 5.80 -12.80 15.79
C ALA A 5 5.90 -12.37 14.31
N VAL A 6 6.86 -11.51 14.01
CA VAL A 6 7.20 -11.14 12.64
C VAL A 6 8.24 -12.13 12.14
N LYS A 7 7.94 -12.89 11.08
CA LYS A 7 8.88 -13.84 10.47
C LYS A 7 10.03 -13.12 9.76
N GLU A 8 11.20 -13.75 9.72
CA GLU A 8 12.36 -13.34 8.92
C GLU A 8 11.94 -13.06 7.46
N GLY A 9 12.28 -11.88 6.94
CA GLY A 9 11.97 -11.52 5.56
C GLY A 9 10.77 -10.60 5.39
N SER A 10 10.17 -10.07 6.46
CA SER A 10 9.16 -9.02 6.29
C SER A 10 9.78 -7.76 5.67
N GLU A 11 9.08 -7.18 4.71
CA GLU A 11 9.53 -6.02 3.91
C GLU A 11 9.95 -4.76 4.69
N MET A 12 9.84 -4.77 6.01
CA MET A 12 10.24 -3.66 6.87
C MET A 12 11.72 -3.68 7.27
N GLY A 13 12.52 -4.61 6.75
CA GLY A 13 13.98 -4.65 6.98
C GLY A 13 14.38 -4.93 8.43
N LEU A 14 13.46 -5.35 9.26
CA LEU A 14 13.71 -5.75 10.64
C LEU A 14 14.24 -7.19 10.64
N LYS A 15 15.52 -7.34 10.94
CA LYS A 15 16.09 -8.65 11.19
C LYS A 15 15.36 -9.29 12.36
N ALA A 16 14.76 -10.44 12.11
CA ALA A 16 13.76 -11.10 12.93
C ALA A 16 14.32 -11.70 14.23
N LYS A 17 14.82 -10.89 15.11
CA LYS A 17 15.05 -11.29 16.51
C LYS A 17 14.25 -10.48 17.52
N GLU A 18 13.50 -9.47 17.07
CA GLU A 18 12.68 -8.66 17.96
C GLU A 18 11.21 -8.98 17.76
N TYR A 19 10.57 -9.42 18.84
CA TYR A 19 9.13 -9.50 18.89
C TYR A 19 8.55 -8.07 18.85
N MET A 20 7.84 -7.73 17.78
CA MET A 20 7.04 -6.51 17.75
C MET A 20 5.71 -6.79 18.44
N ASP A 21 5.41 -6.04 19.47
CA ASP A 21 4.08 -6.04 20.05
C ASP A 21 3.07 -5.29 19.13
N ALA A 22 1.78 -5.53 19.33
CA ALA A 22 0.73 -4.90 18.53
C ALA A 22 0.78 -3.36 18.58
N GLY A 23 1.20 -2.78 19.71
CA GLY A 23 1.36 -1.34 19.87
C GLY A 23 2.42 -0.76 18.95
N LYS A 24 3.58 -1.40 18.87
CA LYS A 24 4.66 -0.98 17.95
C LYS A 24 4.26 -1.12 16.49
N LEU A 25 3.51 -2.17 16.13
CA LEU A 25 2.98 -2.33 14.77
C LEU A 25 2.04 -1.19 14.38
N VAL A 26 1.10 -0.84 15.27
CA VAL A 26 0.13 0.24 15.04
C VAL A 26 0.81 1.61 14.98
N LEU A 27 1.80 1.84 15.84
CA LEU A 27 2.55 3.11 15.91
C LEU A 27 3.65 3.22 14.84
N SER A 28 3.84 2.20 14.00
CA SER A 28 4.80 2.27 12.90
C SER A 28 4.47 3.46 11.99
N PRO A 29 5.42 4.37 11.73
CA PRO A 29 5.14 5.58 10.97
C PRO A 29 4.80 5.26 9.52
N THR A 30 3.82 5.98 8.99
CA THR A 30 3.51 5.92 7.57
C THR A 30 4.68 6.48 6.76
N ARG A 31 5.18 5.69 5.80
CA ARG A 31 6.23 6.14 4.88
C ARG A 31 5.73 7.30 4.03
N THR A 32 6.52 8.36 3.95
CA THR A 32 6.24 9.45 3.01
C THR A 32 6.72 9.10 1.61
N TYR A 33 5.88 9.34 0.60
CA TYR A 33 6.19 9.09 -0.81
C TYR A 33 6.57 10.38 -1.57
N ALA A 34 6.64 11.52 -0.88
CA ALA A 34 6.90 12.81 -1.51
C ALA A 34 8.14 12.83 -2.44
N PRO A 35 9.30 12.27 -2.07
CA PRO A 35 10.46 12.23 -2.97
C PRO A 35 10.22 11.39 -4.23
N VAL A 36 9.54 10.24 -4.09
CA VAL A 36 9.19 9.37 -5.23
C VAL A 36 8.24 10.09 -6.17
N ILE A 37 7.15 10.63 -5.62
CA ILE A 37 6.12 11.34 -6.40
C ILE A 37 6.71 12.57 -7.09
N HIS A 38 7.54 13.35 -6.40
CA HIS A 38 8.24 14.49 -7.02
C HIS A 38 9.03 14.05 -8.25
N ARG A 39 9.84 13.00 -8.13
CA ARG A 39 10.66 12.48 -9.23
C ARG A 39 9.83 11.91 -10.38
N VAL A 40 8.71 11.27 -10.07
CA VAL A 40 7.76 10.76 -11.08
C VAL A 40 7.09 11.91 -11.82
N LEU A 41 6.63 12.94 -11.11
CA LEU A 41 5.99 14.11 -11.70
C LEU A 41 6.93 14.94 -12.57
N GLU A 42 8.19 15.09 -12.17
CA GLU A 42 9.20 15.77 -13.01
C GLU A 42 9.35 15.14 -14.40
N LYS A 43 9.21 13.79 -14.47
CA LYS A 43 9.52 13.06 -15.71
C LYS A 43 8.29 12.63 -16.49
N TYR A 44 7.16 12.39 -15.82
CA TYR A 44 6.02 11.68 -16.40
C TYR A 44 4.67 12.30 -16.10
N ARG A 45 4.60 13.56 -15.67
CA ARG A 45 3.33 14.26 -15.34
C ARG A 45 2.27 14.06 -16.42
N ASP A 46 2.64 14.25 -17.69
CA ASP A 46 1.74 14.17 -18.83
C ASP A 46 1.30 12.73 -19.19
N ARG A 47 1.82 11.75 -18.49
CA ARG A 47 1.52 10.31 -18.67
C ARG A 47 0.74 9.72 -17.50
N ILE A 48 0.38 10.54 -16.52
CA ILE A 48 -0.36 10.15 -15.32
C ILE A 48 -1.80 10.58 -15.49
N HIS A 49 -2.71 9.62 -15.47
CA HIS A 49 -4.16 9.84 -15.56
C HIS A 49 -4.78 10.13 -14.19
N GLY A 50 -4.18 9.63 -13.11
CA GLY A 50 -4.65 9.85 -11.76
C GLY A 50 -3.68 9.35 -10.70
N MET A 51 -3.80 9.92 -9.51
CA MET A 51 -3.06 9.49 -8.33
C MET A 51 -4.04 9.41 -7.16
N ILE A 52 -4.04 8.30 -6.45
CA ILE A 52 -4.93 8.07 -5.31
C ILE A 52 -4.08 7.75 -4.08
N HIS A 53 -4.21 8.56 -3.05
CA HIS A 53 -3.73 8.20 -1.72
C HIS A 53 -4.78 7.33 -1.04
N CYS A 54 -4.48 6.04 -0.85
CA CYS A 54 -5.37 5.05 -0.28
C CYS A 54 -5.48 5.21 1.25
N SER A 55 -6.13 6.29 1.67
CA SER A 55 -6.57 6.57 3.04
C SER A 55 -7.98 6.01 3.27
N GLY A 56 -8.93 6.75 3.86
CA GLY A 56 -10.32 6.30 3.98
C GLY A 56 -10.91 5.86 2.63
N GLY A 57 -11.64 4.76 2.61
CA GLY A 57 -12.12 4.11 1.40
C GLY A 57 -11.10 3.16 0.74
N ALA A 58 -9.87 3.21 1.20
CA ALA A 58 -8.81 2.25 0.87
C ALA A 58 -8.76 1.85 -0.62
N GLN A 59 -8.99 0.56 -0.93
CA GLN A 59 -8.91 0.04 -2.30
C GLN A 59 -10.09 0.45 -3.18
N THR A 60 -11.20 0.84 -2.57
CA THR A 60 -12.39 1.30 -3.30
C THR A 60 -12.41 2.81 -3.52
N LYS A 61 -11.45 3.55 -2.97
CA LYS A 61 -11.41 5.02 -3.07
C LYS A 61 -11.42 5.55 -4.49
N ILE A 62 -10.82 4.84 -5.43
CA ILE A 62 -10.83 5.20 -6.85
C ILE A 62 -12.25 5.39 -7.40
N LEU A 63 -13.24 4.65 -6.90
CA LEU A 63 -14.62 4.70 -7.36
C LEU A 63 -15.31 6.06 -7.10
N HIS A 64 -14.73 6.89 -6.24
CA HIS A 64 -15.21 8.27 -6.02
C HIS A 64 -14.75 9.26 -7.11
N PHE A 65 -13.84 8.84 -7.99
CA PHE A 65 -13.19 9.70 -8.98
C PHE A 65 -13.38 9.24 -10.42
N VAL A 66 -14.00 8.08 -10.61
CA VAL A 66 -14.24 7.52 -11.94
C VAL A 66 -15.71 7.13 -12.09
N GLU A 67 -16.25 7.33 -13.29
CA GLU A 67 -17.60 6.93 -13.70
C GLU A 67 -17.48 5.97 -14.89
N ASP A 68 -18.37 5.01 -14.98
CA ASP A 68 -18.47 4.04 -16.10
C ASP A 68 -17.18 3.24 -16.38
N LEU A 69 -16.33 3.09 -15.38
CA LEU A 69 -15.09 2.31 -15.48
C LEU A 69 -15.10 1.09 -14.55
N HIS A 70 -14.69 -0.04 -15.09
CA HIS A 70 -14.43 -1.23 -14.30
C HIS A 70 -12.95 -1.25 -13.92
N VAL A 71 -12.66 -1.04 -12.63
CA VAL A 71 -11.30 -1.08 -12.09
C VAL A 71 -10.97 -2.48 -11.58
N VAL A 72 -9.98 -3.12 -12.19
CA VAL A 72 -9.51 -4.45 -11.82
C VAL A 72 -8.20 -4.32 -11.04
N LYS A 73 -8.11 -4.96 -9.88
CA LYS A 73 -6.92 -5.03 -9.02
C LYS A 73 -6.64 -6.50 -8.69
N ASP A 74 -6.02 -7.21 -9.61
CA ASP A 74 -5.80 -8.66 -9.58
C ASP A 74 -4.36 -9.07 -9.22
N ASN A 75 -3.44 -8.11 -9.15
CA ASN A 75 -2.04 -8.32 -8.78
C ASN A 75 -1.68 -7.51 -7.53
N MET A 76 -2.34 -7.82 -6.42
CA MET A 76 -2.17 -7.13 -5.14
C MET A 76 -0.91 -7.59 -4.42
N PHE A 77 -0.28 -6.70 -3.65
CA PHE A 77 0.81 -7.07 -2.73
C PHE A 77 0.32 -8.02 -1.62
N GLU A 78 1.24 -8.77 -1.05
CA GLU A 78 0.93 -9.55 0.15
C GLU A 78 0.44 -8.63 1.28
N VAL A 79 -0.62 -9.07 1.97
CA VAL A 79 -1.21 -8.31 3.08
C VAL A 79 -0.20 -8.24 4.24
N PRO A 80 0.18 -7.04 4.69
CA PRO A 80 1.10 -6.89 5.81
C PRO A 80 0.58 -7.52 7.11
N PRO A 81 1.49 -7.99 8.01
CA PRO A 81 1.13 -8.70 9.24
C PRO A 81 0.12 -7.97 10.13
N LEU A 82 0.20 -6.64 10.20
CA LEU A 82 -0.74 -5.83 10.97
C LEU A 82 -2.19 -6.04 10.52
N PHE A 83 -2.44 -6.03 9.21
CA PHE A 83 -3.79 -6.17 8.68
C PHE A 83 -4.31 -7.61 8.79
N LYS A 84 -3.42 -8.61 8.71
CA LYS A 84 -3.76 -10.00 9.01
C LYS A 84 -4.21 -10.14 10.47
N LEU A 85 -3.44 -9.55 11.40
CA LEU A 85 -3.76 -9.56 12.83
C LEU A 85 -5.11 -8.86 13.11
N ILE A 86 -5.37 -7.70 12.50
CA ILE A 86 -6.64 -6.98 12.64
C ILE A 86 -7.79 -7.88 12.16
N GLN A 87 -7.65 -8.48 10.98
CA GLN A 87 -8.66 -9.35 10.40
C GLN A 87 -8.96 -10.55 11.31
N GLU A 88 -7.92 -11.23 11.80
CA GLU A 88 -8.06 -12.39 12.70
C GLU A 88 -8.75 -12.03 14.02
N GLN A 89 -8.41 -10.87 14.62
CA GLN A 89 -8.97 -10.45 15.90
C GLN A 89 -10.39 -9.89 15.78
N SER A 90 -10.73 -9.25 14.67
CA SER A 90 -12.07 -8.68 14.42
C SER A 90 -13.01 -9.66 13.75
N ASN A 91 -12.50 -10.74 13.18
CA ASN A 91 -13.25 -11.66 12.32
C ASN A 91 -13.95 -10.95 11.15
N THR A 92 -13.42 -9.81 10.71
CA THR A 92 -13.94 -9.02 9.58
C THR A 92 -13.68 -9.77 8.27
N ASN A 93 -14.63 -9.77 7.35
CA ASN A 93 -14.40 -10.39 6.05
C ASN A 93 -13.40 -9.58 5.20
N TRP A 94 -12.68 -10.24 4.29
CA TRP A 94 -11.63 -9.60 3.50
C TRP A 94 -12.15 -8.50 2.55
N LYS A 95 -13.38 -8.61 2.07
CA LYS A 95 -13.98 -7.55 1.24
C LYS A 95 -14.08 -6.25 2.03
N GLU A 96 -14.55 -6.30 3.26
CA GLU A 96 -14.64 -5.15 4.15
C GLU A 96 -13.24 -4.65 4.55
N MET A 97 -12.29 -5.56 4.83
CA MET A 97 -10.90 -5.19 5.09
C MET A 97 -10.32 -4.32 3.97
N TYR A 98 -10.53 -4.67 2.71
CA TYR A 98 -10.06 -3.89 1.56
C TYR A 98 -10.88 -2.62 1.28
N GLN A 99 -12.08 -2.49 1.83
CA GLN A 99 -12.87 -1.26 1.77
C GLN A 99 -12.46 -0.25 2.84
N VAL A 100 -11.97 -0.73 3.98
CA VAL A 100 -11.59 0.11 5.14
C VAL A 100 -10.09 0.37 5.19
N PHE A 101 -9.27 -0.67 4.99
CA PHE A 101 -7.82 -0.61 5.12
C PHE A 101 -7.13 -0.71 3.76
N ASN A 102 -6.04 0.04 3.60
CA ASN A 102 -5.24 -0.01 2.37
C ASN A 102 -4.49 -1.35 2.17
N CYS A 103 -4.38 -2.17 3.20
CA CYS A 103 -3.71 -3.48 3.18
C CYS A 103 -2.31 -3.45 2.53
N GLY A 104 -1.56 -2.37 2.76
CA GLY A 104 -0.21 -2.17 2.23
C GLY A 104 -0.13 -1.27 0.98
N HIS A 105 -1.23 -1.05 0.28
CA HIS A 105 -1.30 -0.21 -0.92
C HIS A 105 -1.66 1.23 -0.55
N ARG A 106 -0.66 2.03 -0.25
CA ARG A 106 -0.86 3.38 0.30
C ARG A 106 -1.05 4.44 -0.78
N MET A 107 -0.46 4.22 -1.96
CA MET A 107 -0.52 5.15 -3.08
C MET A 107 -0.67 4.38 -4.39
N GLU A 108 -1.60 4.81 -5.22
CA GLU A 108 -1.83 4.26 -6.55
C GLU A 108 -1.58 5.34 -7.60
N LEU A 109 -0.92 4.96 -8.68
CA LEU A 109 -0.72 5.79 -9.86
C LEU A 109 -1.35 5.09 -11.07
N TYR A 110 -2.27 5.77 -11.72
CA TYR A 110 -2.93 5.32 -12.95
C TYR A 110 -2.20 5.97 -14.12
N VAL A 111 -1.51 5.16 -14.90
CA VAL A 111 -0.57 5.65 -15.91
C VAL A 111 -0.71 4.89 -17.23
N ASN A 112 -0.21 5.47 -18.31
CA ASN A 112 -0.09 4.74 -19.56
C ASN A 112 0.88 3.54 -19.37
N PRO A 113 0.54 2.34 -19.86
CA PRO A 113 1.39 1.14 -19.72
C PRO A 113 2.84 1.34 -20.20
N SER A 114 3.05 2.19 -21.19
CA SER A 114 4.39 2.47 -21.77
C SER A 114 5.39 3.11 -20.78
N VAL A 115 4.90 3.68 -19.67
CA VAL A 115 5.74 4.30 -18.63
C VAL A 115 5.72 3.57 -17.30
N ALA A 116 4.87 2.57 -17.13
CA ALA A 116 4.68 1.87 -15.85
C ALA A 116 5.99 1.32 -15.30
N GLU A 117 6.76 0.56 -16.09
CA GLU A 117 8.05 -0.01 -15.67
C GLU A 117 9.08 1.07 -15.29
N LYS A 118 9.07 2.21 -15.97
CA LYS A 118 9.97 3.32 -15.66
C LYS A 118 9.63 3.97 -14.32
N ILE A 119 8.35 4.07 -14.01
CA ILE A 119 7.86 4.59 -12.72
C ILE A 119 8.20 3.60 -11.59
N ILE A 120 7.99 2.30 -11.82
CA ILE A 120 8.40 1.23 -10.90
C ILE A 120 9.91 1.30 -10.61
N ALA A 121 10.73 1.51 -11.64
CA ALA A 121 12.19 1.66 -11.47
C ALA A 121 12.55 2.89 -10.60
N ILE A 122 11.82 4.00 -10.73
CA ILE A 122 11.99 5.16 -9.84
C ILE A 122 11.63 4.77 -8.41
N SER A 123 10.49 4.14 -8.18
CA SER A 123 10.04 3.69 -6.85
C SER A 123 11.10 2.80 -6.19
N LYS A 124 11.58 1.79 -6.92
CA LYS A 124 12.64 0.89 -6.45
C LYS A 124 13.95 1.62 -6.08
N SER A 125 14.30 2.71 -6.77
CA SER A 125 15.49 3.51 -6.43
C SER A 125 15.39 4.23 -5.09
N PHE A 126 14.19 4.35 -4.53
CA PHE A 126 13.90 4.86 -3.19
C PHE A 126 13.59 3.75 -2.18
N ASN A 127 13.81 2.48 -2.53
CA ASN A 127 13.44 1.32 -1.73
C ASN A 127 11.93 1.26 -1.41
N VAL A 128 11.12 1.55 -2.42
CA VAL A 128 9.66 1.49 -2.39
C VAL A 128 9.17 0.51 -3.43
#